data_7b8b031877ffd5b8a5e03093a88a16e7
#
_entry.id   7b8b031877ffd5b8a5e03093a88a16e7
#
_cell.length_a   1.000
_cell.length_b   1.000
_cell.length_c   1.000
_cell.angle_alpha   90.00
_cell.angle_beta   90.00
_cell.angle_gamma   90.00
#
_symmetry.space_group_name_H-M   'P 1'
#
loop_
_entity.id
_entity.type
_entity.pdbx_description
1 polymer ?
#
loop_
_entity_poly.entity_id
_entity_poly.type
_entity_poly.pdbx_seq_one_letter_code
_entity_poly.pdbx_strand_id
1 'polypeptide(L)' 'MAEGTIKRLTDKGFGFIDVGTAKDLFFHSSSVQSVSFDDLREGQKVTFTEAKGQKGPCAEDVMPA' A
#
# COMPACT_ATOMS: atom_id res chain seq x y z
N MET A 1 -1.06 4.01 -12.94
CA MET A 1 -1.31 3.24 -11.71
C MET A 1 -0.48 1.97 -11.75
N ALA A 2 0.03 1.58 -10.62
CA ALA A 2 0.84 0.37 -10.51
C ALA A 2 0.07 -0.69 -9.73
N GLU A 3 0.50 -1.92 -9.85
CA GLU A 3 -0.10 -3.03 -9.11
C GLU A 3 0.94 -3.63 -8.17
N GLY A 4 0.48 -4.11 -7.05
CA GLY A 4 1.32 -4.78 -6.09
C GLY A 4 0.51 -5.71 -5.22
N THR A 5 1.19 -6.34 -4.29
CA THR A 5 0.56 -7.24 -3.33
C THR A 5 0.88 -6.74 -1.93
N ILE A 6 -0.12 -6.71 -1.07
CA ILE A 6 0.11 -6.31 0.31
C ILE A 6 0.99 -7.36 0.98
N LYS A 7 2.16 -6.92 1.43
CA LYS A 7 3.12 -7.81 2.08
C LYS A 7 2.90 -7.84 3.58
N ARG A 8 2.59 -6.68 4.17
CA ARG A 8 2.43 -6.60 5.62
C ARG A 8 1.48 -5.47 5.95
N LEU A 9 0.67 -5.69 6.96
CA LEU A 9 -0.21 -4.69 7.54
C LEU A 9 0.10 -4.62 9.03
N THR A 10 0.08 -3.41 9.58
CA THR A 10 0.25 -3.20 11.01
C THR A 10 -1.01 -2.61 11.60
N ASP A 11 -1.20 -2.78 12.88
CA ASP A 11 -2.33 -2.19 13.60
C ASP A 11 -2.10 -0.71 13.94
N LYS A 12 -0.98 -0.16 13.52
CA LYS A 12 -0.68 1.26 13.69
C LYS A 12 -1.18 2.13 12.55
N GLY A 13 -1.83 1.52 11.56
CA GLY A 13 -2.43 2.26 10.46
C GLY A 13 -1.51 2.44 9.25
N PHE A 14 -0.54 1.56 9.06
CA PHE A 14 0.29 1.59 7.86
C PHE A 14 0.61 0.17 7.41
N GLY A 15 1.11 0.05 6.19
CA GLY A 15 1.46 -1.24 5.66
C GLY A 15 2.51 -1.12 4.56
N PHE A 16 2.88 -2.25 4.02
CA PHE A 16 3.88 -2.35 2.96
C PHE A 16 3.31 -3.14 1.79
N ILE A 17 3.63 -2.67 0.59
CA ILE A 17 3.21 -3.29 -0.65
C ILE A 17 4.44 -3.84 -1.35
N ASP A 18 4.38 -5.13 -1.71
CA ASP A 18 5.41 -5.77 -2.50
C ASP A 18 5.14 -5.44 -3.97
N VAL A 19 6.06 -4.73 -4.58
CA VAL A 19 5.94 -4.30 -5.98
C VAL A 19 6.82 -5.11 -6.92
N GLY A 20 7.33 -6.24 -6.44
CA GLY A 20 8.18 -7.10 -7.25
C GLY A 20 9.64 -6.67 -7.28
N THR A 21 10.02 -5.71 -6.47
CA THR A 21 11.41 -5.26 -6.35
C THR A 21 11.94 -5.63 -4.96
N ALA A 22 13.21 -5.36 -4.72
CA ALA A 22 13.83 -5.64 -3.43
C ALA A 22 13.32 -4.74 -2.31
N LYS A 23 12.63 -3.66 -2.65
CA LYS A 23 12.11 -2.70 -1.68
C LYS A 23 10.60 -2.67 -1.72
N ASP A 24 9.99 -2.70 -0.54
CA ASP A 24 8.55 -2.55 -0.42
C ASP A 24 8.18 -1.07 -0.38
N LEU A 25 6.97 -0.76 -0.86
CA LEU A 25 6.44 0.59 -0.74
C LEU A 25 5.63 0.72 0.54
N PHE A 26 5.89 1.79 1.25
CA PHE A 26 5.11 2.14 2.44
C PHE A 26 3.80 2.80 2.01
N PHE A 27 2.72 2.51 2.72
CA PHE A 27 1.48 3.26 2.56
C PHE A 27 0.82 3.43 3.92
N HIS A 28 0.09 4.53 4.07
CA HIS A 28 -0.63 4.84 5.30
C HIS A 28 -2.12 4.60 5.09
N SER A 29 -2.86 4.38 6.17
CA SER A 29 -4.30 4.16 6.08
C SER A 29 -5.03 5.31 5.40
N SER A 30 -4.52 6.54 5.53
CA SER A 30 -5.11 7.70 4.86
C SER A 30 -4.94 7.65 3.34
N SER A 31 -4.06 6.81 2.83
CA SER A 31 -3.83 6.66 1.40
C SER A 31 -4.73 5.60 0.78
N VAL A 32 -5.51 4.89 1.57
CA VAL A 32 -6.40 3.84 1.07
C VAL A 32 -7.69 4.47 0.57
N GLN A 33 -8.10 4.09 -0.64
CA GLN A 33 -9.31 4.58 -1.27
C GLN A 33 -10.30 3.44 -1.45
N SER A 34 -11.57 3.77 -1.55
CA SER A 34 -12.67 2.84 -1.83
C SER A 34 -13.01 1.89 -0.68
N VAL A 35 -12.07 1.50 0.13
CA VAL A 35 -12.29 0.61 1.27
C VAL A 35 -11.53 1.16 2.47
N SER A 36 -11.85 0.64 3.64
CA SER A 36 -11.11 0.97 4.86
C SER A 36 -9.81 0.18 4.92
N PHE A 37 -8.82 0.74 5.59
CA PHE A 37 -7.56 0.04 5.81
C PHE A 37 -7.79 -1.34 6.45
N ASP A 38 -8.77 -1.44 7.34
CA ASP A 38 -9.10 -2.69 8.04
C ASP A 38 -9.66 -3.76 7.11
N ASP A 39 -10.12 -3.38 5.92
CA ASP A 39 -10.63 -4.33 4.93
C ASP A 39 -9.52 -4.97 4.11
N LEU A 40 -8.31 -4.47 4.22
CA LEU A 40 -7.17 -5.01 3.49
C LEU A 40 -6.61 -6.22 4.22
N ARG A 41 -6.02 -7.12 3.44
CA ARG A 41 -5.41 -8.36 3.97
C ARG A 41 -4.03 -8.55 3.38
N GLU A 42 -3.17 -9.19 4.12
CA GLU A 42 -1.86 -9.60 3.60
C GLU A 42 -2.06 -10.58 2.47
N GLY A 43 -1.29 -10.40 1.40
CA GLY A 43 -1.41 -11.22 0.21
C GLY A 43 -2.45 -10.74 -0.79
N GLN A 44 -3.18 -9.68 -0.48
CA GLN A 44 -4.19 -9.13 -1.38
C GLN A 44 -3.55 -8.28 -2.46
N LYS A 45 -4.05 -8.40 -3.70
CA LYS A 45 -3.60 -7.52 -4.79
C LYS A 45 -4.28 -6.18 -4.69
N VAL A 46 -3.49 -5.13 -4.91
CA VAL A 46 -3.97 -3.76 -4.89
C VAL A 46 -3.38 -2.99 -6.06
N THR A 47 -4.04 -1.90 -6.40
CA THR A 47 -3.49 -0.91 -7.32
C THR A 47 -3.18 0.35 -6.52
N PHE A 48 -2.21 1.10 -6.98
CA PHE A 48 -1.79 2.30 -6.27
C PHE A 48 -1.06 3.23 -7.21
N THR A 49 -0.85 4.47 -6.76
CA THR A 49 -0.02 5.44 -7.44
C THR A 49 1.24 5.65 -6.61
N GLU A 50 2.39 5.46 -7.24
CA GLU A 50 3.66 5.70 -6.54
C GLU A 50 3.88 7.19 -6.36
N ALA A 51 4.28 7.58 -5.16
CA ALA A 51 4.56 8.97 -4.83
C ALA A 51 5.81 9.03 -3.98
N LYS A 52 6.41 10.20 -3.90
CA LYS A 52 7.56 10.42 -3.02
C LYS A 52 7.10 11.20 -1.80
N GLY A 53 7.22 10.57 -0.65
CA GLY A 53 6.97 11.21 0.62
C GLY A 53 8.25 11.71 1.28
N GLN A 54 8.11 12.26 2.46
CA GLN A 54 9.27 12.77 3.20
C GLN A 54 10.26 11.69 3.58
N LYS A 55 9.79 10.47 3.72
CA LYS A 55 10.62 9.33 4.11
C LYS A 55 11.03 8.45 2.94
N GLY A 56 10.74 8.88 1.71
CA GLY A 56 11.07 8.12 0.52
C GLY A 56 9.84 7.72 -0.26
N PRO A 57 9.95 6.77 -1.20
CA PRO A 57 8.81 6.36 -2.01
C PRO A 57 7.69 5.78 -1.15
N CYS A 58 6.46 6.13 -1.51
CA CYS A 58 5.28 5.58 -0.85
C CYS A 58 4.17 5.38 -1.87
N ALA A 59 3.14 4.64 -1.48
CA ALA A 59 1.99 4.40 -2.33
C ALA A 59 0.84 5.28 -1.89
N GLU A 60 0.13 5.83 -2.86
CA GLU A 60 -1.08 6.63 -2.64
C GLU A 60 -2.22 6.04 -3.46
N ASP A 61 -3.44 6.42 -3.12
CA ASP A 61 -4.65 5.94 -3.81
C ASP A 61 -4.66 4.41 -3.89
N VAL A 62 -4.35 3.77 -2.78
CA VAL A 62 -4.31 2.31 -2.70
C VAL A 62 -5.74 1.78 -2.74
N MET A 63 -6.00 0.88 -3.69
CA MET A 63 -7.33 0.29 -3.85
C MET A 63 -7.18 -1.20 -4.12
N PRO A 64 -8.16 -2.01 -3.72
CA PRO A 64 -8.17 -3.42 -4.10
C PRO A 64 -8.17 -3.57 -5.63
N ALA A 65 -7.40 -4.48 -6.10
CA ALA A 65 -7.34 -4.74 -7.54
C ALA A 65 -8.53 -5.57 -7.99
#